data_cb21cb4c5b17b184eb106301ebb3512e
#
_entry.id   cb21cb4c5b17b184eb106301ebb3512e
#
_cell.length_a   1.000
_cell.length_b   1.000
_cell.length_c   1.000
_cell.angle_alpha   90.00
_cell.angle_beta   90.00
_cell.angle_gamma   90.00
#
_symmetry.space_group_name_H-M   'P 1'
#
loop_
_entity.id
_entity.type
_entity.pdbx_description
1 polymer ?
#
loop_
_entity_poly.entity_id
_entity_poly.type
_entity_poly.pdbx_seq_one_letter_code
_entity_poly.pdbx_strand_id
1 'polypeptide(L)'
;MTQALMKLENISFAYETLPVLKDISLSTREQDFIGLIGPNGSGKSTLLKIMGAILKPDSGSVQFKESSLSKINKKLFAQSVSWIPQDHPMVFPFKVSEIVLMGRHPYLSPLSFESEEDFEISQRAMETTMTSQFADRYFNEISGGEKQRVMIASALAQDPEMMLLDEPTAALDLKYQIQILSILKNLNARHKMTLVMAMHDLNLASSFCNRLILLDEGQIVRDGTPEQVLKKDILEQVYGIEVDLGSHDGSIRVHPVISR
;
A
#
# COMPACT_ATOMS: atom_id res chain seq x y z
N MET A 1 -10.87 13.34 19.38
CA MET A 1 -11.11 12.21 18.48
C MET A 1 -10.26 12.49 17.24
N THR A 2 -9.31 11.63 16.90
CA THR A 2 -8.50 11.79 15.69
C THR A 2 -9.40 11.64 14.47
N GLN A 3 -9.42 12.65 13.62
CA GLN A 3 -10.23 12.68 12.40
C GLN A 3 -9.79 11.57 11.43
N ALA A 4 -10.74 10.92 10.76
CA ALA A 4 -10.42 9.92 9.76
C ALA A 4 -9.77 10.61 8.53
N LEU A 5 -8.62 10.10 8.07
CA LEU A 5 -7.97 10.59 6.86
C LEU A 5 -8.74 10.15 5.61
N MET A 6 -9.16 8.87 5.58
CA MET A 6 -10.04 8.34 4.54
C MET A 6 -11.14 7.49 5.16
N LYS A 7 -12.37 7.59 4.63
CA LYS A 7 -13.53 6.83 5.08
C LYS A 7 -14.24 6.22 3.89
N LEU A 8 -14.49 4.92 3.97
CA LEU A 8 -15.28 4.15 3.03
C LEU A 8 -16.57 3.70 3.73
N GLU A 9 -17.72 3.86 3.09
CA GLU A 9 -19.03 3.49 3.62
C GLU A 9 -19.82 2.66 2.60
N ASN A 10 -20.14 1.43 2.99
CA ASN A 10 -20.98 0.48 2.24
C ASN A 10 -20.52 0.27 0.78
N ILE A 11 -19.20 0.17 0.57
CA ILE A 11 -18.59 0.01 -0.75
C ILE A 11 -18.89 -1.38 -1.30
N SER A 12 -19.52 -1.43 -2.47
CA SER A 12 -19.63 -2.64 -3.28
C SER A 12 -19.09 -2.40 -4.68
N PHE A 13 -18.48 -3.43 -5.25
CA PHE A 13 -17.90 -3.36 -6.58
C PHE A 13 -17.88 -4.73 -7.27
N ALA A 14 -18.19 -4.75 -8.56
CA ALA A 14 -18.07 -5.92 -9.42
C ALA A 14 -17.24 -5.60 -10.68
N TYR A 15 -16.47 -6.56 -11.16
CA TYR A 15 -15.96 -6.52 -12.52
C TYR A 15 -17.00 -7.18 -13.43
N GLU A 16 -17.60 -6.39 -14.32
CA GLU A 16 -18.76 -6.82 -15.14
C GLU A 16 -19.89 -7.39 -14.27
N THR A 17 -20.01 -8.71 -14.19
CA THR A 17 -21.03 -9.40 -13.39
C THR A 17 -20.46 -10.14 -12.16
N LEU A 18 -19.12 -10.13 -11.98
CA LEU A 18 -18.46 -10.83 -10.89
C LEU A 18 -18.31 -9.92 -9.66
N PRO A 19 -19.08 -10.10 -8.57
CA PRO A 19 -18.93 -9.32 -7.35
C PRO A 19 -17.58 -9.58 -6.70
N VAL A 20 -16.85 -8.52 -6.36
CA VAL A 20 -15.52 -8.59 -5.74
C VAL A 20 -15.50 -7.94 -4.37
N LEU A 21 -16.22 -6.84 -4.17
CA LEU A 21 -16.38 -6.22 -2.84
C LEU A 21 -17.85 -6.14 -2.51
N LYS A 22 -18.19 -6.44 -1.24
CA LYS A 22 -19.57 -6.56 -0.75
C LYS A 22 -19.69 -5.80 0.57
N ASP A 23 -20.27 -4.61 0.53
CA ASP A 23 -20.60 -3.79 1.71
C ASP A 23 -19.39 -3.48 2.61
N ILE A 24 -18.26 -3.09 2.02
CA ILE A 24 -17.04 -2.72 2.74
C ILE A 24 -17.21 -1.36 3.39
N SER A 25 -17.04 -1.32 4.71
CA SER A 25 -16.97 -0.07 5.48
C SER A 25 -15.70 -0.06 6.33
N LEU A 26 -14.86 0.95 6.15
CA LEU A 26 -13.63 1.13 6.92
C LEU A 26 -13.22 2.60 6.98
N SER A 27 -12.42 2.96 7.97
CA SER A 27 -11.80 4.28 8.06
C SER A 27 -10.30 4.14 8.35
N THR A 28 -9.48 4.98 7.74
CA THR A 28 -8.05 5.11 8.07
C THR A 28 -7.83 6.34 8.92
N ARG A 29 -6.85 6.30 9.81
CA ARG A 29 -6.40 7.43 10.61
C ARG A 29 -5.01 7.85 10.16
N GLU A 30 -4.64 9.07 10.50
CA GLU A 30 -3.25 9.49 10.35
C GLU A 30 -2.30 8.53 11.08
N GLN A 31 -1.18 8.23 10.45
CA GLN A 31 -0.15 7.31 10.95
C GLN A 31 -0.59 5.84 11.09
N ASP A 32 -1.77 5.44 10.60
CA ASP A 32 -2.07 4.02 10.48
C ASP A 32 -1.04 3.36 9.54
N PHE A 33 -0.53 2.19 9.94
CA PHE A 33 0.20 1.28 9.06
C PHE A 33 -0.62 0.01 8.91
N ILE A 34 -1.51 0.01 7.92
CA ILE A 34 -2.52 -1.03 7.72
C ILE A 34 -1.99 -2.10 6.78
N GLY A 35 -2.03 -3.34 7.23
CA GLY A 35 -1.89 -4.53 6.38
C GLY A 35 -3.26 -5.06 5.97
N LEU A 36 -3.57 -5.03 4.68
CA LEU A 36 -4.70 -5.76 4.10
C LEU A 36 -4.28 -7.20 3.86
N ILE A 37 -4.84 -8.15 4.58
CA ILE A 37 -4.52 -9.58 4.51
C ILE A 37 -5.75 -10.38 4.08
N GLY A 38 -5.54 -11.61 3.63
CA GLY A 38 -6.61 -12.50 3.18
C GLY A 38 -6.19 -13.33 1.98
N PRO A 39 -6.96 -14.36 1.60
CA PRO A 39 -6.68 -15.22 0.46
C PRO A 39 -6.57 -14.47 -0.88
N ASN A 40 -6.03 -15.13 -1.89
CA ASN A 40 -6.07 -14.60 -3.26
C ASN A 40 -7.53 -14.45 -3.70
N GLY A 41 -7.83 -13.34 -4.38
CA GLY A 41 -9.20 -13.04 -4.81
C GLY A 41 -10.11 -12.45 -3.72
N SER A 42 -9.65 -12.23 -2.48
CA SER A 42 -10.47 -11.63 -1.40
C SER A 42 -10.84 -10.16 -1.61
N GLY A 43 -10.28 -9.49 -2.64
CA GLY A 43 -10.62 -8.10 -2.99
C GLY A 43 -9.59 -7.04 -2.56
N LYS A 44 -8.43 -7.41 -1.98
CA LYS A 44 -7.40 -6.48 -1.47
C LYS A 44 -6.98 -5.42 -2.49
N SER A 45 -6.51 -5.85 -3.67
CA SER A 45 -6.07 -4.95 -4.75
C SER A 45 -7.21 -4.08 -5.29
N THR A 46 -8.43 -4.63 -5.37
CA THR A 46 -9.62 -3.88 -5.79
C THR A 46 -9.98 -2.78 -4.78
N LEU A 47 -9.91 -3.11 -3.48
CA LEU A 47 -10.13 -2.14 -2.41
C LEU A 47 -9.11 -1.01 -2.47
N LEU A 48 -7.82 -1.33 -2.60
CA LEU A 48 -6.75 -0.34 -2.77
C LEU A 48 -6.98 0.55 -4.01
N LYS A 49 -7.38 -0.03 -5.15
CA LYS A 49 -7.69 0.75 -6.36
C LYS A 49 -8.87 1.71 -6.17
N ILE A 50 -9.88 1.33 -5.38
CA ILE A 50 -10.99 2.22 -5.02
C ILE A 50 -10.51 3.33 -4.09
N MET A 51 -9.68 3.01 -3.07
CA MET A 51 -9.07 3.99 -2.19
C MET A 51 -8.18 4.99 -2.97
N GLY A 52 -7.45 4.53 -3.98
CA GLY A 52 -6.62 5.36 -4.88
C GLY A 52 -7.39 6.10 -5.98
N ALA A 53 -8.72 6.07 -5.98
CA ALA A 53 -9.57 6.67 -7.03
C ALA A 53 -9.29 6.15 -8.46
N ILE A 54 -8.68 4.96 -8.59
CA ILE A 54 -8.42 4.29 -9.86
C ILE A 54 -9.70 3.60 -10.35
N LEU A 55 -10.45 3.00 -9.41
CA LEU A 55 -11.76 2.40 -9.67
C LEU A 55 -12.83 3.20 -8.93
N LYS A 56 -13.99 3.34 -9.58
CA LYS A 56 -15.18 3.90 -8.95
C LYS A 56 -16.03 2.76 -8.40
N PRO A 57 -16.49 2.78 -7.14
CA PRO A 57 -17.37 1.76 -6.61
C PRO A 57 -18.76 1.83 -7.30
N ASP A 58 -19.45 0.69 -7.35
CA ASP A 58 -20.83 0.61 -7.89
C ASP A 58 -21.83 1.20 -6.90
N SER A 59 -21.59 1.03 -5.59
CA SER A 59 -22.37 1.63 -4.52
C SER A 59 -21.50 2.04 -3.34
N GLY A 60 -22.06 2.84 -2.43
CA GLY A 60 -21.39 3.39 -1.29
C GLY A 60 -20.69 4.72 -1.57
N SER A 61 -19.89 5.18 -0.62
CA SER A 61 -19.17 6.44 -0.72
C SER A 61 -17.75 6.36 -0.18
N VAL A 62 -16.83 7.10 -0.82
CA VAL A 62 -15.46 7.30 -0.34
C VAL A 62 -15.27 8.77 -0.02
N GLN A 63 -14.75 9.07 1.16
CA GLN A 63 -14.39 10.40 1.61
C GLN A 63 -12.91 10.46 1.92
N PHE A 64 -12.25 11.54 1.54
CA PHE A 64 -10.89 11.89 1.93
C PHE A 64 -10.92 13.25 2.60
N LYS A 65 -10.46 13.35 3.85
CA LYS A 65 -10.53 14.59 4.68
C LYS A 65 -11.94 15.21 4.65
N GLU A 66 -12.97 14.40 4.95
CA GLU A 66 -14.40 14.79 4.96
C GLU A 66 -14.98 15.20 3.59
N SER A 67 -14.18 15.31 2.56
CA SER A 67 -14.63 15.61 1.22
C SER A 67 -14.91 14.35 0.43
N SER A 68 -16.08 14.27 -0.24
CA SER A 68 -16.39 13.14 -1.12
C SER A 68 -15.35 13.03 -2.23
N LEU A 69 -14.76 11.86 -2.41
CA LEU A 69 -13.74 11.60 -3.43
C LEU A 69 -14.23 11.93 -4.85
N SER A 70 -15.53 11.79 -5.11
CA SER A 70 -16.15 12.14 -6.40
C SER A 70 -16.15 13.65 -6.69
N LYS A 71 -15.94 14.49 -5.67
CA LYS A 71 -15.94 15.96 -5.78
C LYS A 71 -14.53 16.56 -5.66
N ILE A 72 -13.55 15.79 -5.21
CA ILE A 72 -12.17 16.29 -5.06
C ILE A 72 -11.54 16.43 -6.45
N ASN A 73 -10.80 17.53 -6.62
CA ASN A 73 -9.96 17.71 -7.80
C ASN A 73 -8.92 16.56 -7.85
N LYS A 74 -8.88 15.84 -8.98
CA LYS A 74 -7.99 14.67 -9.14
C LYS A 74 -6.52 15.00 -8.94
N LYS A 75 -6.09 16.20 -9.35
CA LYS A 75 -4.71 16.66 -9.17
C LYS A 75 -4.39 16.89 -7.70
N LEU A 76 -5.27 17.53 -6.93
CA LEU A 76 -5.11 17.72 -5.48
C LEU A 76 -5.13 16.38 -4.74
N PHE A 77 -6.01 15.46 -5.14
CA PHE A 77 -6.01 14.11 -4.58
C PHE A 77 -4.70 13.38 -4.85
N ALA A 78 -4.18 13.45 -6.10
CA ALA A 78 -2.90 12.87 -6.46
C ALA A 78 -1.69 13.52 -5.76
N GLN A 79 -1.80 14.73 -5.24
CA GLN A 79 -0.77 15.30 -4.36
C GLN A 79 -0.78 14.73 -2.94
N SER A 80 -1.92 14.21 -2.48
CA SER A 80 -2.10 13.70 -1.11
C SER A 80 -2.05 12.18 -1.00
N VAL A 81 -2.35 11.45 -2.07
CA VAL A 81 -2.42 9.99 -2.06
C VAL A 81 -1.61 9.43 -3.22
N SER A 82 -0.56 8.66 -2.89
CA SER A 82 0.23 7.94 -3.89
C SER A 82 -0.19 6.48 -3.99
N TRP A 83 0.03 5.88 -5.15
CA TRP A 83 -0.30 4.51 -5.47
C TRP A 83 0.90 3.77 -6.07
N ILE A 84 1.22 2.62 -5.49
CA ILE A 84 2.25 1.71 -6.01
C ILE A 84 1.56 0.41 -6.43
N PRO A 85 1.44 0.09 -7.73
CA PRO A 85 0.89 -1.17 -8.21
C PRO A 85 1.83 -2.35 -7.94
N GLN A 86 1.33 -3.57 -8.05
CA GLN A 86 2.13 -4.79 -7.94
C GLN A 86 3.16 -4.91 -9.06
N ASP A 87 2.72 -4.65 -10.30
CA ASP A 87 3.58 -4.71 -11.49
C ASP A 87 3.90 -3.31 -12.01
N HIS A 88 5.13 -3.12 -12.48
CA HIS A 88 5.65 -1.85 -13.01
C HIS A 88 6.18 -2.05 -14.44
N PRO A 89 5.30 -2.30 -15.42
CA PRO A 89 5.74 -2.46 -16.80
C PRO A 89 6.25 -1.13 -17.34
N MET A 90 7.58 -1.00 -17.50
CA MET A 90 8.21 0.14 -18.15
C MET A 90 8.54 -0.22 -19.60
N VAL A 91 7.83 0.40 -20.54
CA VAL A 91 8.01 0.18 -21.97
C VAL A 91 9.23 0.94 -22.49
N PHE A 92 9.54 2.10 -21.92
CA PHE A 92 10.64 2.96 -22.33
C PHE A 92 11.83 2.86 -21.37
N PRO A 93 13.07 3.04 -21.86
CA PRO A 93 14.27 2.98 -21.03
C PRO A 93 14.48 4.30 -20.29
N PHE A 94 13.72 4.53 -19.21
CA PHE A 94 13.92 5.68 -18.32
C PHE A 94 15.05 5.40 -17.32
N LYS A 95 15.81 6.45 -16.99
CA LYS A 95 16.73 6.42 -15.85
C LYS A 95 15.96 6.40 -14.53
N VAL A 96 16.59 5.91 -13.49
CA VAL A 96 16.02 5.89 -12.12
C VAL A 96 15.65 7.29 -11.66
N SER A 97 16.53 8.27 -11.88
CA SER A 97 16.26 9.69 -11.54
C SER A 97 15.03 10.25 -12.25
N GLU A 98 14.82 9.88 -13.52
CA GLU A 98 13.65 10.31 -14.30
C GLU A 98 12.35 9.71 -13.74
N ILE A 99 12.36 8.43 -13.36
CA ILE A 99 11.19 7.75 -12.77
C ILE A 99 10.83 8.38 -11.42
N VAL A 100 11.83 8.70 -10.60
CA VAL A 100 11.56 9.35 -9.30
C VAL A 100 11.01 10.75 -9.52
N LEU A 101 11.55 11.51 -10.48
CA LEU A 101 11.08 12.83 -10.84
C LEU A 101 9.63 12.84 -11.35
N MET A 102 9.18 11.77 -12.05
CA MET A 102 7.78 11.60 -12.46
C MET A 102 6.80 11.65 -11.27
N GLY A 103 7.24 11.35 -10.03
CA GLY A 103 6.46 11.55 -8.82
C GLY A 103 6.02 12.99 -8.60
N ARG A 104 6.72 13.96 -9.20
CA ARG A 104 6.38 15.39 -9.13
C ARG A 104 5.30 15.84 -10.11
N HIS A 105 4.90 14.94 -11.06
CA HIS A 105 3.90 15.26 -12.08
C HIS A 105 2.59 15.90 -11.54
N PRO A 106 2.03 15.53 -10.38
CA PRO A 106 0.84 16.18 -9.84
C PRO A 106 1.03 17.65 -9.48
N TYR A 107 2.26 18.17 -9.41
CA TYR A 107 2.55 19.57 -9.11
C TYR A 107 2.73 20.41 -10.37
N LEU A 108 3.05 19.80 -11.50
CA LEU A 108 3.31 20.50 -12.76
C LEU A 108 2.03 21.09 -13.34
N SER A 109 2.12 22.30 -13.87
CA SER A 109 1.07 22.90 -14.71
C SER A 109 1.21 22.41 -16.16
N PRO A 110 0.12 22.39 -16.95
CA PRO A 110 0.24 22.16 -18.37
C PRO A 110 1.26 23.13 -18.98
N LEU A 111 2.28 22.67 -19.66
CA LEU A 111 3.36 23.46 -20.27
C LEU A 111 4.44 23.99 -19.28
N SER A 112 4.45 23.56 -18.02
CA SER A 112 5.59 23.83 -17.12
C SER A 112 6.58 22.67 -17.14
N PHE A 113 7.82 23.00 -16.85
CA PHE A 113 8.88 22.02 -16.58
C PHE A 113 9.09 21.91 -15.07
N GLU A 114 9.79 20.87 -14.65
CA GLU A 114 10.20 20.65 -13.26
C GLU A 114 11.10 21.80 -12.79
N SER A 115 10.87 22.23 -11.56
CA SER A 115 11.65 23.25 -10.87
C SER A 115 12.87 22.67 -10.15
N GLU A 116 13.82 23.50 -9.72
CA GLU A 116 14.92 23.08 -8.86
C GLU A 116 14.42 22.39 -7.58
N GLU A 117 13.32 22.87 -7.00
CA GLU A 117 12.68 22.24 -5.84
C GLU A 117 12.20 20.82 -6.14
N ASP A 118 11.64 20.54 -7.32
CA ASP A 118 11.21 19.19 -7.72
C ASP A 118 12.40 18.22 -7.82
N PHE A 119 13.54 18.69 -8.33
CA PHE A 119 14.77 17.90 -8.36
C PHE A 119 15.30 17.63 -6.94
N GLU A 120 15.29 18.62 -6.05
CA GLU A 120 15.72 18.43 -4.66
C GLU A 120 14.81 17.44 -3.91
N ILE A 121 13.48 17.52 -4.08
CA ILE A 121 12.52 16.58 -3.48
C ILE A 121 12.80 15.17 -3.98
N SER A 122 12.99 15.02 -5.29
CA SER A 122 13.30 13.72 -5.91
C SER A 122 14.62 13.15 -5.40
N GLN A 123 15.65 13.99 -5.23
CA GLN A 123 16.93 13.57 -4.67
C GLN A 123 16.79 13.10 -3.22
N ARG A 124 16.07 13.83 -2.36
CA ARG A 124 15.78 13.43 -0.97
C ARG A 124 14.99 12.11 -0.90
N ALA A 125 14.04 11.91 -1.83
CA ALA A 125 13.29 10.66 -1.93
C ALA A 125 14.22 9.47 -2.27
N MET A 126 15.15 9.65 -3.22
CA MET A 126 16.14 8.64 -3.56
C MET A 126 17.09 8.33 -2.39
N GLU A 127 17.51 9.32 -1.64
CA GLU A 127 18.35 9.14 -0.44
C GLU A 127 17.62 8.33 0.63
N THR A 128 16.36 8.68 0.91
CA THR A 128 15.50 8.00 1.89
C THR A 128 15.30 6.53 1.55
N THR A 129 15.21 6.19 0.27
CA THR A 129 14.99 4.82 -0.21
C THR A 129 16.28 4.10 -0.61
N MET A 130 17.44 4.72 -0.39
CA MET A 130 18.76 4.19 -0.76
C MET A 130 18.85 3.81 -2.25
N THR A 131 18.39 4.69 -3.13
CA THR A 131 18.40 4.50 -4.58
C THR A 131 19.28 5.50 -5.33
N SER A 132 19.86 6.51 -4.65
CA SER A 132 20.69 7.56 -5.27
C SER A 132 21.88 6.99 -6.07
N GLN A 133 22.47 5.87 -5.62
CA GLN A 133 23.58 5.21 -6.35
C GLN A 133 23.16 4.62 -7.70
N PHE A 134 21.87 4.53 -7.99
CA PHE A 134 21.33 4.04 -9.24
C PHE A 134 20.77 5.15 -10.14
N ALA A 135 20.83 6.42 -9.72
CA ALA A 135 20.16 7.55 -10.37
C ALA A 135 20.34 7.60 -11.88
N ASP A 136 21.57 7.33 -12.36
CA ASP A 136 21.93 7.36 -13.79
C ASP A 136 21.75 6.02 -14.52
N ARG A 137 21.39 4.93 -13.82
CA ARG A 137 21.13 3.64 -14.45
C ARG A 137 19.73 3.61 -15.04
N TYR A 138 19.55 2.80 -16.07
CA TYR A 138 18.22 2.53 -16.58
C TYR A 138 17.45 1.58 -15.65
N PHE A 139 16.16 1.83 -15.50
CA PHE A 139 15.28 1.05 -14.61
C PHE A 139 15.26 -0.45 -14.92
N ASN A 140 15.39 -0.82 -16.21
CA ASN A 140 15.43 -2.21 -16.64
C ASN A 140 16.75 -2.94 -16.31
N GLU A 141 17.81 -2.20 -15.95
CA GLU A 141 19.15 -2.73 -15.62
C GLU A 141 19.35 -3.01 -14.12
N ILE A 142 18.38 -2.67 -13.28
CA ILE A 142 18.45 -2.88 -11.83
C ILE A 142 17.60 -4.09 -11.41
N SER A 143 17.93 -4.68 -10.25
CA SER A 143 17.25 -5.85 -9.70
C SER A 143 15.80 -5.55 -9.27
N GLY A 144 14.96 -6.58 -9.10
CA GLY A 144 13.57 -6.43 -8.67
C GLY A 144 13.41 -5.65 -7.35
N GLY A 145 14.25 -5.95 -6.35
CA GLY A 145 14.22 -5.22 -5.07
C GLY A 145 14.67 -3.76 -5.19
N GLU A 146 15.61 -3.45 -6.10
CA GLU A 146 16.01 -2.08 -6.42
C GLU A 146 14.89 -1.35 -7.16
N LYS A 147 14.22 -2.00 -8.14
CA LYS A 147 13.05 -1.45 -8.82
C LYS A 147 11.96 -1.06 -7.84
N GLN A 148 11.66 -1.93 -6.89
CA GLN A 148 10.64 -1.64 -5.87
C GLN A 148 11.00 -0.44 -5.01
N ARG A 149 12.28 -0.29 -4.59
CA ARG A 149 12.73 0.90 -3.86
C ARG A 149 12.64 2.18 -4.69
N VAL A 150 12.91 2.10 -6.00
CA VAL A 150 12.74 3.23 -6.92
C VAL A 150 11.26 3.63 -7.06
N MET A 151 10.35 2.66 -7.12
CA MET A 151 8.91 2.97 -7.13
C MET A 151 8.44 3.62 -5.82
N ILE A 152 8.97 3.17 -4.68
CA ILE A 152 8.72 3.83 -3.39
C ILE A 152 9.32 5.24 -3.38
N ALA A 153 10.51 5.45 -3.96
CA ALA A 153 11.09 6.78 -4.10
C ALA A 153 10.22 7.72 -4.95
N SER A 154 9.72 7.23 -6.08
CA SER A 154 8.81 7.99 -6.95
C SER A 154 7.51 8.36 -6.23
N ALA A 155 6.91 7.40 -5.50
CA ALA A 155 5.73 7.66 -4.69
C ALA A 155 6.01 8.64 -3.54
N LEU A 156 7.21 8.58 -2.92
CA LEU A 156 7.64 9.50 -1.87
C LEU A 156 7.92 10.91 -2.41
N ALA A 157 8.48 11.03 -3.63
CA ALA A 157 8.69 12.31 -4.29
C ALA A 157 7.38 13.07 -4.56
N GLN A 158 6.26 12.38 -4.62
CA GLN A 158 4.92 12.98 -4.66
C GLN A 158 4.55 13.71 -3.35
N ASP A 159 5.32 13.52 -2.26
CA ASP A 159 5.10 14.09 -0.93
C ASP A 159 3.67 13.80 -0.37
N PRO A 160 3.23 12.54 -0.38
CA PRO A 160 1.85 12.18 -0.04
C PRO A 160 1.63 12.09 1.46
N GLU A 161 0.37 12.29 1.89
CA GLU A 161 -0.07 12.00 3.26
C GLU A 161 -0.40 10.52 3.47
N MET A 162 -0.78 9.84 2.37
CA MET A 162 -1.12 8.43 2.35
C MET A 162 -0.45 7.73 1.17
N MET A 163 0.11 6.57 1.42
CA MET A 163 0.67 5.69 0.38
C MET A 163 -0.09 4.37 0.35
N LEU A 164 -0.60 4.00 -0.81
CA LEU A 164 -1.30 2.75 -1.08
C LEU A 164 -0.36 1.82 -1.86
N LEU A 165 -0.14 0.61 -1.35
CA LEU A 165 0.83 -0.33 -1.94
C LEU A 165 0.17 -1.68 -2.19
N ASP A 166 0.21 -2.12 -3.43
CA ASP A 166 -0.32 -3.43 -3.81
C ASP A 166 0.82 -4.45 -3.86
N GLU A 167 0.92 -5.27 -2.83
CA GLU A 167 1.91 -6.35 -2.68
C GLU A 167 3.38 -5.91 -2.91
N PRO A 168 3.88 -4.86 -2.23
CA PRO A 168 5.19 -4.28 -2.52
C PRO A 168 6.37 -5.21 -2.21
N THR A 169 6.13 -6.35 -1.60
CA THR A 169 7.16 -7.35 -1.26
C THR A 169 7.02 -8.66 -2.04
N ALA A 170 6.05 -8.74 -2.97
CA ALA A 170 5.85 -9.94 -3.79
C ALA A 170 7.09 -10.26 -4.65
N ALA A 171 7.36 -11.54 -4.84
CA ALA A 171 8.47 -12.05 -5.66
C ALA A 171 9.89 -11.56 -5.26
N LEU A 172 10.05 -11.00 -4.05
CA LEU A 172 11.34 -10.58 -3.53
C LEU A 172 11.87 -11.60 -2.52
N ASP A 173 13.19 -11.74 -2.43
CA ASP A 173 13.81 -12.50 -1.36
C ASP A 173 13.64 -11.81 0.01
N LEU A 174 13.80 -12.57 1.09
CA LEU A 174 13.58 -12.11 2.46
C LEU A 174 14.39 -10.85 2.80
N LYS A 175 15.61 -10.73 2.30
CA LYS A 175 16.47 -9.56 2.57
C LYS A 175 15.83 -8.28 2.04
N TYR A 176 15.36 -8.30 0.78
CA TYR A 176 14.72 -7.14 0.15
C TYR A 176 13.34 -6.85 0.72
N GLN A 177 12.56 -7.89 1.09
CA GLN A 177 11.30 -7.72 1.80
C GLN A 177 11.49 -6.92 3.10
N ILE A 178 12.43 -7.33 3.95
CA ILE A 178 12.74 -6.65 5.20
C ILE A 178 13.24 -5.22 4.98
N GLN A 179 14.09 -5.00 3.96
CA GLN A 179 14.56 -3.66 3.63
C GLN A 179 13.41 -2.72 3.25
N ILE A 180 12.50 -3.17 2.37
CA ILE A 180 11.33 -2.39 1.95
C ILE A 180 10.42 -2.08 3.13
N LEU A 181 10.07 -3.10 3.93
CA LEU A 181 9.21 -2.91 5.09
C LEU A 181 9.86 -1.99 6.15
N SER A 182 11.18 -2.04 6.31
CA SER A 182 11.92 -1.13 7.19
C SER A 182 11.89 0.32 6.68
N ILE A 183 12.02 0.54 5.37
CA ILE A 183 11.85 1.88 4.77
C ILE A 183 10.43 2.39 5.04
N LEU A 184 9.41 1.59 4.75
CA LEU A 184 8.00 1.96 4.98
C LEU A 184 7.72 2.25 6.46
N LYS A 185 8.25 1.42 7.38
CA LYS A 185 8.12 1.66 8.83
C LYS A 185 8.77 2.98 9.26
N ASN A 186 9.93 3.33 8.69
CA ASN A 186 10.57 4.61 8.95
C ASN A 186 9.74 5.79 8.41
N LEU A 187 9.16 5.66 7.21
CA LEU A 187 8.26 6.67 6.64
C LEU A 187 7.02 6.89 7.53
N ASN A 188 6.38 5.81 7.98
CA ASN A 188 5.26 5.90 8.90
C ASN A 188 5.65 6.57 10.22
N ALA A 189 6.75 6.15 10.86
CA ALA A 189 7.14 6.64 12.18
C ALA A 189 7.70 8.07 12.18
N ARG A 190 8.54 8.43 11.20
CA ARG A 190 9.27 9.71 11.17
C ARG A 190 8.56 10.77 10.35
N HIS A 191 7.92 10.39 9.24
CA HIS A 191 7.22 11.31 8.36
C HIS A 191 5.71 11.33 8.60
N LYS A 192 5.23 10.60 9.62
CA LYS A 192 3.80 10.49 9.98
C LYS A 192 2.90 10.03 8.83
N MET A 193 3.50 9.33 7.86
CA MET A 193 2.81 8.88 6.66
C MET A 193 1.83 7.76 7.00
N THR A 194 0.61 7.84 6.46
CA THR A 194 -0.36 6.75 6.53
C THR A 194 -0.08 5.75 5.43
N LEU A 195 0.01 4.46 5.79
CA LEU A 195 0.30 3.39 4.85
C LEU A 195 -0.83 2.36 4.83
N VAL A 196 -1.28 1.97 3.64
CA VAL A 196 -2.21 0.85 3.45
C VAL A 196 -1.61 -0.08 2.42
N MET A 197 -1.34 -1.32 2.81
CA MET A 197 -0.56 -2.25 2.01
C MET A 197 -1.22 -3.63 1.94
N ALA A 198 -1.44 -4.16 0.73
CA ALA A 198 -1.83 -5.55 0.56
C ALA A 198 -0.62 -6.46 0.82
N MET A 199 -0.83 -7.51 1.62
CA MET A 199 0.21 -8.45 2.04
C MET A 199 -0.29 -9.88 2.00
N HIS A 200 0.63 -10.82 1.65
CA HIS A 200 0.37 -12.26 1.74
C HIS A 200 1.01 -12.90 2.97
N ASP A 201 2.15 -12.39 3.42
CA ASP A 201 2.87 -12.93 4.57
C ASP A 201 2.28 -12.38 5.88
N LEU A 202 1.56 -13.24 6.61
CA LEU A 202 0.93 -12.90 7.89
C LEU A 202 1.96 -12.56 8.97
N ASN A 203 3.14 -13.18 8.93
CA ASN A 203 4.19 -12.96 9.91
C ASN A 203 4.89 -11.61 9.70
N LEU A 204 5.11 -11.23 8.45
CA LEU A 204 5.60 -9.89 8.12
C LEU A 204 4.54 -8.83 8.43
N ALA A 205 3.27 -9.07 8.09
CA ALA A 205 2.17 -8.17 8.41
C ALA A 205 2.07 -7.93 9.93
N SER A 206 2.13 -8.99 10.74
CA SER A 206 2.13 -8.90 12.21
C SER A 206 3.31 -8.12 12.77
N SER A 207 4.48 -8.20 12.13
CA SER A 207 5.71 -7.58 12.65
C SER A 207 5.85 -6.10 12.31
N PHE A 208 5.24 -5.67 11.21
CA PHE A 208 5.44 -4.32 10.68
C PHE A 208 4.20 -3.42 10.79
N CYS A 209 2.99 -3.98 10.62
CA CYS A 209 1.75 -3.21 10.65
C CYS A 209 1.24 -3.03 12.08
N ASN A 210 0.69 -1.85 12.37
CA ASN A 210 0.04 -1.59 13.67
C ASN A 210 -1.46 -1.96 13.65
N ARG A 211 -2.03 -2.17 12.46
CA ARG A 211 -3.42 -2.58 12.24
C ARG A 211 -3.50 -3.54 11.06
N LEU A 212 -4.31 -4.58 11.20
CA LEU A 212 -4.60 -5.53 10.15
C LEU A 212 -6.09 -5.49 9.81
N ILE A 213 -6.39 -5.63 8.53
CA ILE A 213 -7.75 -5.82 8.03
C ILE A 213 -7.76 -7.13 7.24
N LEU A 214 -8.49 -8.11 7.76
CA LEU A 214 -8.64 -9.42 7.14
C LEU A 214 -9.85 -9.39 6.20
N LEU A 215 -9.60 -9.59 4.91
CA LEU A 215 -10.64 -9.72 3.89
C LEU A 215 -10.81 -11.17 3.50
N ASP A 216 -12.06 -11.57 3.31
CA ASP A 216 -12.44 -12.85 2.72
C ASP A 216 -13.71 -12.67 1.90
N GLU A 217 -13.78 -13.31 0.73
CA GLU A 217 -14.91 -13.26 -0.21
C GLU A 217 -15.52 -11.86 -0.45
N GLY A 218 -14.66 -10.84 -0.44
CA GLY A 218 -15.06 -9.44 -0.68
C GLY A 218 -15.63 -8.73 0.54
N GLN A 219 -15.50 -9.28 1.75
CA GLN A 219 -15.98 -8.70 3.00
C GLN A 219 -14.84 -8.52 4.01
N ILE A 220 -14.98 -7.58 4.95
CA ILE A 220 -14.08 -7.46 6.09
C ILE A 220 -14.52 -8.46 7.17
N VAL A 221 -13.68 -9.46 7.42
CA VAL A 221 -13.90 -10.47 8.47
C VAL A 221 -13.48 -9.91 9.83
N ARG A 222 -12.33 -9.23 9.89
CA ARG A 222 -11.78 -8.61 11.10
C ARG A 222 -11.00 -7.36 10.77
N ASP A 223 -10.99 -6.43 11.71
CA ASP A 223 -10.25 -5.17 11.67
C ASP A 223 -9.78 -4.86 13.10
N GLY A 224 -8.47 -4.66 13.29
CA GLY A 224 -7.89 -4.38 14.60
C GLY A 224 -6.39 -4.54 14.65
N THR A 225 -5.83 -4.63 15.86
CA THR A 225 -4.40 -4.92 16.02
C THR A 225 -4.07 -6.34 15.55
N PRO A 226 -2.79 -6.66 15.25
CA PRO A 226 -2.42 -8.02 14.88
C PRO A 226 -2.95 -9.09 15.86
N GLU A 227 -2.94 -8.80 17.19
CA GLU A 227 -3.43 -9.72 18.21
C GLU A 227 -4.95 -9.93 18.17
N GLN A 228 -5.70 -8.95 17.70
CA GLN A 228 -7.15 -9.03 17.56
C GLN A 228 -7.58 -9.76 16.29
N VAL A 229 -6.79 -9.65 15.22
CA VAL A 229 -7.11 -10.19 13.89
C VAL A 229 -6.58 -11.61 13.71
N LEU A 230 -5.32 -11.86 14.09
CA LEU A 230 -4.68 -13.17 13.94
C LEU A 230 -5.11 -14.12 15.05
N LYS A 231 -6.32 -14.67 14.95
CA LYS A 231 -6.88 -15.70 15.82
C LYS A 231 -6.95 -17.02 15.11
N LYS A 232 -6.64 -18.14 15.81
CA LYS A 232 -6.57 -19.49 15.25
C LYS A 232 -7.85 -19.84 14.50
N ASP A 233 -8.99 -19.77 15.18
CA ASP A 233 -10.32 -20.10 14.64
C ASP A 233 -10.67 -19.30 13.38
N ILE A 234 -10.34 -18.00 13.37
CA ILE A 234 -10.59 -17.12 12.23
C ILE A 234 -9.69 -17.46 11.06
N LEU A 235 -8.39 -17.66 11.31
CA LEU A 235 -7.43 -18.00 10.25
C LEU A 235 -7.74 -19.36 9.63
N GLU A 236 -8.10 -20.37 10.44
CA GLU A 236 -8.49 -21.69 9.95
C GLU A 236 -9.75 -21.61 9.08
N GLN A 237 -10.74 -20.81 9.49
CA GLN A 237 -11.95 -20.59 8.70
C GLN A 237 -11.64 -19.92 7.36
N VAL A 238 -10.84 -18.84 7.36
CA VAL A 238 -10.59 -18.01 6.16
C VAL A 238 -9.62 -18.68 5.19
N TYR A 239 -8.56 -19.32 5.70
CA TYR A 239 -7.53 -19.94 4.84
C TYR A 239 -7.78 -21.43 4.57
N GLY A 240 -8.72 -22.08 5.28
CA GLY A 240 -9.04 -23.50 5.09
C GLY A 240 -7.92 -24.45 5.51
N ILE A 241 -7.00 -24.02 6.36
CA ILE A 241 -5.86 -24.81 6.84
C ILE A 241 -5.76 -24.71 8.36
N GLU A 242 -5.30 -25.77 9.01
CA GLU A 242 -4.99 -25.76 10.44
C GLU A 242 -3.73 -24.93 10.71
N VAL A 243 -3.76 -24.09 11.74
CA VAL A 243 -2.64 -23.22 12.12
C VAL A 243 -2.37 -23.28 13.62
N ASP A 244 -1.09 -23.13 13.99
CA ASP A 244 -0.68 -22.85 15.36
C ASP A 244 -0.19 -21.40 15.49
N LEU A 245 -0.50 -20.78 16.63
CA LEU A 245 -0.06 -19.42 16.93
C LEU A 245 1.03 -19.43 17.99
N GLY A 246 2.12 -18.77 17.69
CA GLY A 246 3.21 -18.47 18.63
C GLY A 246 3.35 -16.96 18.83
N SER A 247 4.27 -16.57 19.73
CA SER A 247 4.69 -15.17 19.90
C SER A 247 6.21 -15.09 19.90
N HIS A 248 6.74 -14.11 19.20
CA HIS A 248 8.18 -13.83 19.17
C HIS A 248 8.38 -12.30 19.12
N ASP A 249 9.15 -11.76 20.07
CA ASP A 249 9.43 -10.33 20.21
C ASP A 249 8.17 -9.43 20.15
N GLY A 250 7.09 -9.87 20.81
CA GLY A 250 5.83 -9.14 20.86
C GLY A 250 4.98 -9.23 19.58
N SER A 251 5.43 -9.95 18.55
CA SER A 251 4.67 -10.17 17.31
C SER A 251 4.07 -11.58 17.29
N ILE A 252 2.85 -11.72 16.77
CA ILE A 252 2.23 -13.03 16.57
C ILE A 252 2.91 -13.73 15.40
N ARG A 253 3.15 -15.04 15.57
CA ARG A 253 3.65 -15.94 14.53
C ARG A 253 2.59 -16.97 14.19
N VAL A 254 2.30 -17.06 12.89
CA VAL A 254 1.36 -18.04 12.33
C VAL A 254 2.17 -19.16 11.71
N HIS A 255 1.94 -20.40 12.18
CA HIS A 255 2.60 -21.61 11.67
C HIS A 255 1.54 -22.55 11.10
N PRO A 256 1.57 -22.88 9.81
CA PRO A 256 0.68 -23.88 9.26
C PRO A 256 1.00 -25.25 9.87
N VAL A 257 -0.03 -26.00 10.26
CA VAL A 257 0.09 -27.38 10.73
C VAL A 257 0.05 -28.31 9.51
N ILE A 258 1.13 -29.05 9.30
CA ILE A 258 1.21 -30.04 8.22
C ILE A 258 0.83 -31.37 8.84
N SER A 259 -0.40 -31.84 8.62
CA SER A 259 -0.79 -33.21 8.94
C SER A 259 0.08 -34.18 8.11
N ARG A 260 0.79 -35.05 8.80
CA ARG A 260 1.60 -36.10 8.18
C ARG A 260 0.75 -37.26 7.68
#